data_465af0065fcb30ce7483dfd11f278753
#
_entry.id   465af0065fcb30ce7483dfd11f278753
#
_cell.length_a   1.000
_cell.length_b   1.000
_cell.length_c   1.000
_cell.angle_alpha   90.00
_cell.angle_beta   90.00
_cell.angle_gamma   90.00
#
_symmetry.space_group_name_H-M   'P 1'
#
loop_
_entity.id
_entity.type
_entity.pdbx_description
1 polymer ?
#
loop_
_entity_poly.entity_id
_entity_poly.type
_entity_poly.pdbx_seq_one_letter_code
_entity_poly.pdbx_strand_id
1 'polypeptide(L)'
;MVKQLFLATIKNEKTALLKILAIIIVLIIFTIVLYLKYNKKENWKNIHHDKDLTVSDILYYSISTCATVGFGDITSSSNETRIITMCMILTSYIIAVV
;
A
#
# COMPACT_ATOMS: atom_id res chain seq x y z
N MET A 1 -19.62 22.98 -16.70
CA MET A 1 -19.19 21.62 -16.37
C MET A 1 -17.87 21.58 -15.58
N VAL A 2 -16.81 22.17 -16.10
CA VAL A 2 -15.52 22.21 -15.39
C VAL A 2 -15.62 22.94 -14.05
N LYS A 3 -16.34 24.07 -14.04
CA LYS A 3 -16.57 24.85 -12.80
C LYS A 3 -17.30 24.03 -11.74
N GLN A 4 -18.30 23.23 -12.16
CA GLN A 4 -19.06 22.37 -11.25
C GLN A 4 -18.18 21.25 -10.67
N LEU A 5 -17.31 20.66 -11.49
CA LEU A 5 -16.37 19.66 -11.04
C LEU A 5 -15.39 20.25 -10.04
N PHE A 6 -14.90 21.45 -10.31
CA PHE A 6 -13.99 22.16 -9.42
C PHE A 6 -14.63 22.46 -8.05
N LEU A 7 -15.87 22.96 -8.06
CA LEU A 7 -16.62 23.23 -6.84
C LEU A 7 -16.93 21.95 -6.05
N ALA A 8 -17.28 20.87 -6.75
CA ALA A 8 -17.51 19.57 -6.11
C ALA A 8 -16.23 19.04 -5.46
N THR A 9 -15.09 19.22 -6.11
CA THR A 9 -13.78 18.83 -5.55
C THR A 9 -13.49 19.61 -4.28
N ILE A 10 -13.73 20.91 -4.27
CA ILE A 10 -13.54 21.75 -3.09
C ILE A 10 -14.45 21.34 -1.94
N LYS A 11 -15.72 21.06 -2.22
CA LYS A 11 -16.67 20.61 -1.21
C LYS A 11 -16.25 19.31 -0.55
N ASN A 12 -15.66 18.39 -1.32
CA ASN A 12 -15.25 17.08 -0.85
C ASN A 12 -13.80 17.03 -0.40
N GLU A 13 -13.12 18.18 -0.32
CA GLU A 13 -11.71 18.26 0.02
C GLU A 13 -11.41 17.64 1.39
N LYS A 14 -12.20 17.95 2.40
CA LYS A 14 -12.03 17.39 3.74
C LYS A 14 -12.21 15.87 3.75
N THR A 15 -13.22 15.39 3.05
CA THR A 15 -13.47 13.95 2.94
C THR A 15 -12.34 13.25 2.19
N ALA A 16 -11.84 13.86 1.11
CA ALA A 16 -10.71 13.33 0.36
C ALA A 16 -9.45 13.26 1.21
N LEU A 17 -9.17 14.33 1.99
CA LEU A 17 -8.02 14.36 2.89
C LEU A 17 -8.12 13.26 3.95
N LEU A 18 -9.29 13.07 4.55
CA LEU A 18 -9.51 12.01 5.53
C LEU A 18 -9.28 10.63 4.95
N LYS A 19 -9.74 10.39 3.72
CA LYS A 19 -9.51 9.12 3.02
C LYS A 19 -8.03 8.87 2.76
N ILE A 20 -7.32 9.89 2.30
CA ILE A 20 -5.88 9.79 2.03
C ILE A 20 -5.13 9.49 3.33
N LEU A 21 -5.45 10.19 4.42
CA LEU A 21 -4.83 9.94 5.72
C LEU A 21 -5.11 8.53 6.21
N ALA A 22 -6.34 8.04 6.04
CA ALA A 22 -6.70 6.68 6.43
C ALA A 22 -5.91 5.64 5.62
N ILE A 23 -5.75 5.84 4.33
CA ILE A 23 -4.96 4.94 3.48
C ILE A 23 -3.49 4.95 3.90
N ILE A 24 -2.93 6.12 4.20
CA ILE A 24 -1.56 6.24 4.68
C ILE A 24 -1.37 5.48 6.00
N ILE A 25 -2.31 5.60 6.92
CA ILE A 25 -2.27 4.88 8.20
C ILE A 25 -2.31 3.37 7.97
N VAL A 26 -3.18 2.91 7.08
CA VAL A 26 -3.27 1.49 6.72
C VAL A 26 -1.95 1.00 6.13
N LEU A 27 -1.35 1.76 5.22
CA LEU A 27 -0.05 1.42 4.62
C LEU A 27 1.04 1.29 5.68
N ILE A 28 1.08 2.22 6.64
CA ILE A 28 2.06 2.21 7.72
C ILE A 28 1.88 0.97 8.58
N ILE A 29 0.64 0.63 8.96
CA ILE A 29 0.34 -0.53 9.78
C ILE A 29 0.77 -1.82 9.07
N PHE A 30 0.40 -2.00 7.81
CA PHE A 30 0.77 -3.18 7.05
C PHE A 30 2.28 -3.26 6.80
N THR A 31 2.94 -2.12 6.57
CA THR A 31 4.39 -2.07 6.44
C THR A 31 5.08 -2.56 7.72
N ILE A 32 4.60 -2.11 8.89
CA ILE A 32 5.16 -2.53 10.17
C ILE A 32 4.96 -4.03 10.37
N VAL A 33 3.76 -4.56 10.10
CA VAL A 33 3.48 -5.98 10.24
C VAL A 33 4.38 -6.81 9.31
N LEU A 34 4.50 -6.42 8.06
CA LEU A 34 5.34 -7.12 7.10
C LEU A 34 6.81 -7.07 7.49
N TYR A 35 7.28 -5.92 7.97
CA TYR A 35 8.67 -5.78 8.40
C TYR A 35 8.99 -6.64 9.63
N LEU A 36 8.12 -6.60 10.64
CA LEU A 36 8.42 -7.29 11.91
C LEU A 36 8.31 -8.80 11.78
N LYS A 37 7.39 -9.31 10.96
CA LYS A 37 7.13 -10.74 10.88
C LYS A 37 7.67 -11.41 9.62
N TYR A 38 7.75 -10.69 8.52
CA TYR A 38 8.00 -11.28 7.21
C TYR A 38 9.10 -10.56 6.43
N ASN A 39 10.06 -9.91 7.10
CA ASN A 39 11.12 -9.17 6.42
C ASN A 39 12.20 -10.07 5.79
N LYS A 40 12.16 -11.37 6.05
CA LYS A 40 13.16 -12.29 5.52
C LYS A 40 13.02 -12.43 4.00
N LYS A 41 14.14 -12.48 3.30
CA LYS A 41 14.14 -12.56 1.83
C LYS A 41 13.39 -13.78 1.29
N GLU A 42 13.23 -14.83 2.09
CA GLU A 42 12.49 -16.04 1.71
C GLU A 42 11.04 -15.76 1.37
N ASN A 43 10.45 -14.71 1.96
CA ASN A 43 9.07 -14.33 1.74
C ASN A 43 8.87 -13.43 0.52
N TRP A 44 9.96 -13.06 -0.17
CA TRP A 44 9.93 -12.08 -1.25
C TRP A 44 10.73 -12.55 -2.45
N LYS A 45 10.33 -12.10 -3.63
CA LYS A 45 11.03 -12.36 -4.89
C LYS A 45 11.52 -11.06 -5.51
N ASN A 46 12.53 -11.18 -6.37
CA ASN A 46 13.04 -10.05 -7.18
C ASN A 46 13.60 -8.91 -6.34
N ILE A 47 14.12 -9.21 -5.16
CA ILE A 47 14.82 -8.22 -4.36
C ILE A 47 16.22 -8.00 -4.93
N HIS A 48 16.71 -6.76 -4.81
CA HIS A 48 17.99 -6.36 -5.45
C HIS A 48 19.23 -6.70 -4.62
N HIS A 49 19.07 -7.30 -3.44
CA HIS A 49 20.18 -7.66 -2.56
C HIS A 49 19.90 -9.01 -1.88
N ASP A 50 20.96 -9.62 -1.37
CA ASP A 50 20.85 -10.92 -0.69
C ASP A 50 20.48 -10.83 0.79
N LYS A 51 20.17 -9.64 1.27
CA LYS A 51 19.81 -9.40 2.67
C LYS A 51 18.30 -9.39 2.83
N ASP A 52 17.86 -9.50 4.09
CA ASP A 52 16.45 -9.32 4.41
C ASP A 52 15.98 -7.92 4.01
N LEU A 53 14.69 -7.77 3.78
CA LEU A 53 14.13 -6.51 3.34
C LEU A 53 14.22 -5.45 4.43
N THR A 54 14.56 -4.23 4.03
CA THR A 54 14.54 -3.07 4.91
C THR A 54 13.13 -2.48 4.97
N VAL A 55 12.92 -1.56 5.90
CA VAL A 55 11.65 -0.82 5.99
C VAL A 55 11.35 -0.10 4.67
N SER A 56 12.39 0.48 4.06
CA SER A 56 12.24 1.17 2.76
C SER A 56 11.75 0.24 1.67
N ASP A 57 12.28 -0.97 1.60
CA ASP A 57 11.86 -1.96 0.61
C ASP A 57 10.39 -2.33 0.76
N ILE A 58 9.96 -2.58 1.98
CA ILE A 58 8.58 -2.97 2.26
C ILE A 58 7.62 -1.80 2.06
N LEU A 59 8.01 -0.60 2.47
CA LEU A 59 7.21 0.61 2.25
C LEU A 59 7.05 0.88 0.76
N TYR A 60 8.11 0.77 -0.01
CA TYR A 60 8.07 0.90 -1.46
C TYR A 60 7.12 -0.11 -2.08
N TYR A 61 7.23 -1.37 -1.69
CA TYR A 61 6.33 -2.43 -2.14
C TYR A 61 4.87 -2.11 -1.81
N SER A 62 4.60 -1.69 -0.57
CA SER A 62 3.26 -1.37 -0.12
C SER A 62 2.64 -0.22 -0.90
N ILE A 63 3.39 0.86 -1.10
CA ILE A 63 2.92 2.03 -1.84
C ILE A 63 2.68 1.68 -3.30
N SER A 64 3.61 1.00 -3.96
CA SER A 64 3.45 0.65 -5.37
C SER A 64 2.30 -0.31 -5.60
N THR A 65 2.07 -1.22 -4.67
CA THR A 65 0.98 -2.20 -4.76
C THR A 65 -0.37 -1.52 -4.55
N CYS A 66 -0.50 -0.68 -3.52
CA CYS A 66 -1.77 0.02 -3.24
C CYS A 66 -2.09 1.09 -4.27
N ALA A 67 -1.07 1.71 -4.87
CA ALA A 67 -1.27 2.68 -5.95
C ALA A 67 -1.53 2.01 -7.30
N THR A 68 -1.60 0.68 -7.34
CA THR A 68 -1.81 -0.11 -8.56
C THR A 68 -0.71 0.04 -9.61
N VAL A 69 0.45 0.56 -9.22
CA VAL A 69 1.60 0.68 -10.13
C VAL A 69 2.20 -0.70 -10.42
N GLY A 70 2.43 -1.47 -9.34
CA GLY A 70 2.83 -2.88 -9.47
C GLY A 70 4.07 -3.08 -10.33
N PHE A 71 5.20 -2.44 -9.99
CA PHE A 71 6.42 -2.55 -10.78
C PHE A 71 6.93 -3.99 -10.93
N GLY A 72 6.64 -4.86 -9.96
CA GLY A 72 7.05 -6.26 -10.03
C GLY A 72 8.50 -6.52 -9.66
N ASP A 73 9.25 -5.51 -9.27
CA ASP A 73 10.64 -5.64 -8.84
C ASP A 73 10.76 -6.28 -7.45
N ILE A 74 9.76 -6.07 -6.60
CA ILE A 74 9.63 -6.78 -5.33
C ILE A 74 8.24 -7.40 -5.30
N THR A 75 8.17 -8.72 -5.12
CA THR A 75 6.90 -9.43 -5.06
C THR A 75 6.89 -10.39 -3.89
N SER A 76 5.69 -10.63 -3.34
CA SER A 76 5.52 -11.61 -2.27
C SER A 76 5.62 -13.03 -2.80
N SER A 77 6.30 -13.91 -2.08
CA SER A 77 6.47 -15.30 -2.48
C SER A 77 5.84 -16.31 -1.52
N SER A 78 5.60 -15.92 -0.26
CA SER A 78 4.95 -16.80 0.71
C SER A 78 3.44 -16.58 0.71
N ASN A 79 2.70 -17.60 1.13
CA ASN A 79 1.24 -17.49 1.24
C ASN A 79 0.84 -16.43 2.25
N GLU A 80 1.55 -16.32 3.36
CA GLU A 80 1.27 -15.34 4.41
C GLU A 80 1.41 -13.91 3.88
N THR A 81 2.49 -13.61 3.18
CA THR A 81 2.69 -12.27 2.63
C THR A 81 1.68 -11.95 1.54
N ARG A 82 1.27 -12.95 0.75
CA ARG A 82 0.22 -12.78 -0.26
C ARG A 82 -1.12 -12.45 0.37
N ILE A 83 -1.49 -13.16 1.43
CA ILE A 83 -2.76 -12.92 2.13
C ILE A 83 -2.77 -11.53 2.75
N ILE A 84 -1.68 -11.14 3.41
CA ILE A 84 -1.56 -9.80 4.00
C ILE A 84 -1.65 -8.73 2.91
N THR A 85 -1.00 -8.92 1.78
CA THR A 85 -1.05 -7.99 0.66
C THR A 85 -2.47 -7.87 0.10
N MET A 86 -3.17 -8.98 -0.06
CA MET A 86 -4.57 -8.95 -0.51
C MET A 86 -5.45 -8.17 0.46
N CYS A 87 -5.29 -8.38 1.76
CA CYS A 87 -6.02 -7.63 2.79
C CYS A 87 -5.71 -6.13 2.71
N MET A 88 -4.46 -5.79 2.51
CA MET A 88 -4.03 -4.39 2.38
C MET A 88 -4.68 -3.71 1.18
N ILE A 89 -4.66 -4.37 0.02
CA ILE A 89 -5.25 -3.84 -1.20
C ILE A 89 -6.76 -3.66 -1.02
N LEU A 90 -7.45 -4.67 -0.52
CA LEU A 90 -8.90 -4.61 -0.31
C LEU A 90 -9.27 -3.51 0.68
N THR A 91 -8.54 -3.39 1.78
CA THR A 91 -8.78 -2.34 2.77
C THR A 91 -8.61 -0.95 2.16
N SER A 92 -7.56 -0.76 1.36
CA SER A 92 -7.31 0.51 0.69
C SER A 92 -8.43 0.86 -0.29
N TYR A 93 -8.91 -0.10 -1.06
CA TYR A 93 -10.02 0.13 -1.98
C TYR A 93 -11.32 0.46 -1.26
N ILE A 94 -11.62 -0.24 -0.17
CA ILE A 94 -12.83 0.02 0.61
C ILE A 94 -12.79 1.46 1.13
N ILE A 95 -11.67 1.90 1.67
CA ILE A 95 -11.51 3.26 2.18
C ILE A 95 -11.69 4.27 1.03
N ALA A 96 -11.12 4.01 -0.12
CA ALA A 96 -11.21 4.93 -1.26
C ALA A 96 -12.63 5.09 -1.78
N VAL A 97 -13.44 4.02 -1.74
CA VAL A 97 -14.80 4.01 -2.28
C VAL A 97 -15.82 4.55 -1.29
N VAL A 98 -15.62 4.32 0.00
CA VAL A 98 -16.56 4.78 1.05
C VAL A 98 -16.50 6.29 1.23
#